data_3df49c0171d09a3a07e36e3334530cb3
#
_entry.id   3df49c0171d09a3a07e36e3334530cb3
#
_cell.length_a   1.000
_cell.length_b   1.000
_cell.length_c   1.000
_cell.angle_alpha   90.00
_cell.angle_beta   90.00
_cell.angle_gamma   90.00
#
_symmetry.space_group_name_H-M   'P 1'
#
loop_
_entity.id
_entity.type
_entity.pdbx_description
1 polymer ?
#
loop_
_entity_poly.entity_id
_entity_poly.type
_entity_poly.pdbx_seq_one_letter_code
_entity_poly.pdbx_strand_id
1 'polypeptide(L)'
;NELMTAIRTAGLAPTKARNLKAMAKKLVDEFGGKVPCDMEALESLPGVGHKTASVVMAQAFGVPAFPIDTHIHRLAARWGLSSGKNVVETERDLKKVFPRDTWIRRHLQIIYFGREHCPARGHVPEKCPICSWAAPKAPRAKGG
;
A
#
# COMPACT_ATOMS: atom_id res chain seq x y z
N ASN A 1 11.20 19.88 -21.56
CA ASN A 1 11.20 18.94 -20.44
C ASN A 1 10.71 19.55 -19.13
N GLU A 2 9.70 20.42 -19.21
CA GLU A 2 9.07 21.12 -18.07
C GLU A 2 8.59 20.15 -16.99
N LEU A 3 7.91 19.04 -17.38
CA LEU A 3 7.43 18.03 -16.43
C LEU A 3 8.57 17.42 -15.61
N MET A 4 9.69 17.06 -16.23
CA MET A 4 10.85 16.52 -15.52
C MET A 4 11.45 17.54 -14.54
N THR A 5 11.47 18.81 -14.93
CA THR A 5 11.92 19.90 -14.08
C THR A 5 11.00 20.09 -12.88
N ALA A 6 9.68 20.07 -13.09
CA ALA A 6 8.69 20.24 -12.04
C ALA A 6 8.76 19.13 -10.96
N ILE A 7 9.09 17.89 -11.35
CA ILE A 7 9.16 16.74 -10.43
C ILE A 7 10.59 16.35 -10.04
N ARG A 8 11.58 17.21 -10.31
CA ARG A 8 13.01 16.94 -10.12
C ARG A 8 13.38 16.43 -8.72
N THR A 9 12.69 16.93 -7.70
CA THR A 9 12.91 16.55 -6.30
C THR A 9 12.34 15.17 -5.95
N ALA A 10 11.48 14.60 -6.80
CA ALA A 10 10.96 13.27 -6.62
C ALA A 10 11.97 12.22 -7.07
N GLY A 11 12.27 11.22 -6.25
CA GLY A 11 13.14 10.10 -6.64
C GLY A 11 12.66 9.45 -7.95
N LEU A 12 13.60 9.03 -8.83
CA LEU A 12 13.33 8.45 -10.14
C LEU A 12 12.58 9.40 -11.10
N ALA A 13 12.83 10.70 -11.01
CA ALA A 13 12.15 11.73 -11.80
C ALA A 13 12.11 11.45 -13.33
N PRO A 14 13.19 10.98 -14.02
CA PRO A 14 13.11 10.67 -15.44
C PRO A 14 12.11 9.58 -15.79
N THR A 15 12.05 8.50 -15.01
CA THR A 15 11.10 7.40 -15.23
C THR A 15 9.67 7.84 -14.91
N LYS A 16 9.49 8.59 -13.82
CA LYS A 16 8.19 9.16 -13.45
C LYS A 16 7.66 10.11 -14.53
N ALA A 17 8.49 11.00 -15.06
CA ALA A 17 8.09 11.92 -16.11
C ALA A 17 7.64 11.21 -17.39
N ARG A 18 8.36 10.16 -17.80
CA ARG A 18 7.96 9.32 -18.94
C ARG A 18 6.62 8.64 -18.70
N ASN A 19 6.44 8.02 -17.54
CA ASN A 19 5.21 7.33 -17.19
C ASN A 19 4.04 8.29 -17.11
N LEU A 20 4.19 9.46 -16.48
CA LEU A 20 3.14 10.47 -16.39
C LEU A 20 2.71 10.97 -17.77
N LYS A 21 3.66 11.23 -18.68
CA LYS A 21 3.35 11.65 -20.05
C LYS A 21 2.61 10.56 -20.83
N ALA A 22 3.09 9.30 -20.73
CA ALA A 22 2.46 8.17 -21.42
C ALA A 22 1.07 7.87 -20.83
N MET A 23 0.90 7.96 -19.51
CA MET A 23 -0.37 7.80 -18.82
C MET A 23 -1.38 8.88 -19.27
N ALA A 24 -0.95 10.15 -19.27
CA ALA A 24 -1.83 11.25 -19.71
C ALA A 24 -2.28 11.07 -21.16
N LYS A 25 -1.36 10.66 -22.05
CA LYS A 25 -1.70 10.35 -23.44
C LYS A 25 -2.73 9.22 -23.52
N LYS A 26 -2.51 8.11 -22.82
CA LYS A 26 -3.41 6.96 -22.82
C LYS A 26 -4.80 7.33 -22.25
N LEU A 27 -4.85 8.14 -21.18
CA LEU A 27 -6.12 8.62 -20.63
C LEU A 27 -6.92 9.42 -21.68
N VAL A 28 -6.25 10.29 -22.46
CA VAL A 28 -6.92 11.06 -23.52
C VAL A 28 -7.38 10.15 -24.65
N ASP A 29 -6.50 9.28 -25.14
CA ASP A 29 -6.76 8.48 -26.35
C ASP A 29 -7.79 7.37 -26.11
N GLU A 30 -7.75 6.70 -24.95
CA GLU A 30 -8.57 5.51 -24.69
C GLU A 30 -9.70 5.74 -23.68
N PHE A 31 -9.60 6.74 -22.81
CA PHE A 31 -10.56 6.99 -21.73
C PHE A 31 -11.23 8.38 -21.80
N GLY A 32 -11.07 9.09 -22.92
CA GLY A 32 -11.69 10.42 -23.13
C GLY A 32 -11.24 11.46 -22.11
N GLY A 33 -10.00 11.37 -21.62
CA GLY A 33 -9.42 12.27 -20.63
C GLY A 33 -9.90 12.05 -19.18
N LYS A 34 -10.63 10.97 -18.93
CA LYS A 34 -11.15 10.63 -17.59
C LYS A 34 -10.40 9.47 -16.98
N VAL A 35 -10.26 9.49 -15.65
CA VAL A 35 -9.70 8.37 -14.92
C VAL A 35 -10.75 7.26 -14.80
N PRO A 36 -10.47 6.03 -15.29
CA PRO A 36 -11.44 4.93 -15.22
C PRO A 36 -11.65 4.44 -13.79
N CYS A 37 -12.89 4.08 -13.44
CA CYS A 37 -13.23 3.42 -12.18
C CYS A 37 -13.24 1.89 -12.36
N ASP A 38 -12.11 1.34 -12.75
CA ASP A 38 -11.94 -0.09 -13.00
C ASP A 38 -10.48 -0.49 -12.74
N MET A 39 -10.26 -1.58 -12.00
CA MET A 39 -8.92 -2.03 -11.60
C MET A 39 -8.04 -2.37 -12.79
N GLU A 40 -8.55 -3.15 -13.73
CA GLU A 40 -7.78 -3.59 -14.90
C GLU A 40 -7.42 -2.41 -15.79
N ALA A 41 -8.37 -1.52 -16.03
CA ALA A 41 -8.14 -0.28 -16.78
C ALA A 41 -7.10 0.61 -16.11
N LEU A 42 -7.14 0.76 -14.77
CA LEU A 42 -6.14 1.51 -14.02
C LEU A 42 -4.75 0.86 -14.08
N GLU A 43 -4.67 -0.45 -13.92
CA GLU A 43 -3.39 -1.19 -14.00
C GLU A 43 -2.80 -1.18 -15.42
N SER A 44 -3.61 -0.97 -16.44
CA SER A 44 -3.16 -0.80 -17.83
C SER A 44 -2.44 0.52 -18.07
N LEU A 45 -2.57 1.49 -17.17
CA LEU A 45 -1.96 2.80 -17.31
C LEU A 45 -0.45 2.76 -17.01
N PRO A 46 0.40 3.43 -17.81
CA PRO A 46 1.85 3.47 -17.58
C PRO A 46 2.20 4.00 -16.18
N GLY A 47 2.97 3.21 -15.43
CA GLY A 47 3.41 3.56 -14.07
C GLY A 47 2.38 3.31 -12.97
N VAL A 48 1.23 2.73 -13.30
CA VAL A 48 0.21 2.33 -12.33
C VAL A 48 0.29 0.83 -12.11
N GLY A 49 0.72 0.43 -10.91
CA GLY A 49 0.67 -0.95 -10.46
C GLY A 49 -0.55 -1.22 -9.58
N HIS A 50 -0.73 -2.47 -9.15
CA HIS A 50 -1.86 -2.92 -8.33
C HIS A 50 -2.10 -2.05 -7.09
N LYS A 51 -1.04 -1.70 -6.35
CA LYS A 51 -1.14 -0.84 -5.17
C LYS A 51 -1.69 0.54 -5.52
N THR A 52 -1.18 1.18 -6.59
CA THR A 52 -1.63 2.51 -7.01
C THR A 52 -3.08 2.47 -7.51
N ALA A 53 -3.45 1.49 -8.32
CA ALA A 53 -4.83 1.26 -8.75
C ALA A 53 -5.78 1.09 -7.56
N SER A 54 -5.40 0.27 -6.57
CA SER A 54 -6.17 0.07 -5.34
C SER A 54 -6.35 1.36 -4.54
N VAL A 55 -5.32 2.21 -4.46
CA VAL A 55 -5.43 3.54 -3.81
C VAL A 55 -6.42 4.43 -4.54
N VAL A 56 -6.36 4.47 -5.87
CA VAL A 56 -7.30 5.28 -6.69
C VAL A 56 -8.73 4.79 -6.51
N MET A 57 -8.96 3.48 -6.56
CA MET A 57 -10.29 2.90 -6.32
C MET A 57 -10.83 3.28 -4.94
N ALA A 58 -10.00 3.15 -3.90
CA ALA A 58 -10.41 3.46 -2.53
C ALA A 58 -10.62 4.95 -2.30
N GLN A 59 -9.67 5.80 -2.68
CA GLN A 59 -9.65 7.21 -2.28
C GLN A 59 -10.40 8.13 -3.25
N ALA A 60 -10.39 7.84 -4.54
CA ALA A 60 -11.08 8.66 -5.54
C ALA A 60 -12.51 8.19 -5.81
N PHE A 61 -12.76 6.89 -5.77
CA PHE A 61 -14.06 6.32 -6.14
C PHE A 61 -14.82 5.72 -4.96
N GLY A 62 -14.23 5.62 -3.76
CA GLY A 62 -14.88 5.03 -2.59
C GLY A 62 -15.18 3.53 -2.73
N VAL A 63 -14.55 2.86 -3.71
CA VAL A 63 -14.72 1.43 -3.92
C VAL A 63 -13.81 0.67 -2.93
N PRO A 64 -14.35 -0.25 -2.12
CA PRO A 64 -13.55 -0.97 -1.15
C PRO A 64 -12.38 -1.70 -1.78
N ALA A 65 -11.17 -1.28 -1.42
CA ALA A 65 -9.90 -1.89 -1.76
C ALA A 65 -8.98 -1.83 -0.54
N PHE A 66 -7.99 -2.72 -0.49
CA PHE A 66 -7.01 -2.77 0.59
C PHE A 66 -5.60 -2.65 0.00
N PRO A 67 -5.15 -1.42 -0.34
CA PRO A 67 -3.80 -1.21 -0.86
C PRO A 67 -2.74 -1.64 0.15
N ILE A 68 -1.78 -2.44 -0.27
CA ILE A 68 -0.69 -2.89 0.61
C ILE A 68 0.57 -2.09 0.31
N ASP A 69 0.96 -1.24 1.25
CA ASP A 69 2.24 -0.57 1.24
C ASP A 69 3.26 -1.26 2.15
N THR A 70 4.46 -0.73 2.23
CA THR A 70 5.53 -1.29 3.07
C THR A 70 5.20 -1.26 4.56
N HIS A 71 4.41 -0.27 5.01
CA HIS A 71 3.96 -0.19 6.41
C HIS A 71 2.97 -1.30 6.72
N ILE A 72 1.92 -1.43 5.91
CA ILE A 72 0.88 -2.44 6.10
C ILE A 72 1.46 -3.85 6.03
N HIS A 73 2.29 -4.13 5.02
CA HIS A 73 2.96 -5.43 4.88
C HIS A 73 3.78 -5.78 6.12
N ARG A 74 4.59 -4.83 6.61
CA ARG A 74 5.39 -5.01 7.82
C ARG A 74 4.53 -5.24 9.06
N LEU A 75 3.51 -4.42 9.28
CA LEU A 75 2.66 -4.51 10.46
C LEU A 75 1.81 -5.77 10.45
N ALA A 76 1.25 -6.14 9.31
CA ALA A 76 0.49 -7.39 9.18
C ALA A 76 1.32 -8.61 9.60
N ALA A 77 2.60 -8.65 9.18
CA ALA A 77 3.52 -9.71 9.60
C ALA A 77 3.84 -9.61 11.11
N ARG A 78 4.14 -8.41 11.62
CA ARG A 78 4.45 -8.21 13.05
C ARG A 78 3.29 -8.58 13.97
N TRP A 79 2.07 -8.37 13.54
CA TRP A 79 0.86 -8.67 14.32
C TRP A 79 0.32 -10.08 14.08
N GLY A 80 0.96 -10.86 13.23
CA GLY A 80 0.52 -12.22 12.92
C GLY A 80 -0.78 -12.30 12.10
N LEU A 81 -1.16 -11.20 11.44
CA LEU A 81 -2.31 -11.15 10.55
C LEU A 81 -2.03 -11.75 9.17
N SER A 82 -0.75 -11.87 8.82
CA SER A 82 -0.28 -12.51 7.59
C SER A 82 1.11 -13.09 7.81
N SER A 83 1.48 -14.07 6.99
CA SER A 83 2.82 -14.68 7.03
C SER A 83 3.94 -13.68 6.70
N GLY A 84 3.63 -12.58 6.01
CA GLY A 84 4.62 -11.62 5.52
C GLY A 84 5.45 -12.12 4.33
N LYS A 85 5.05 -13.21 3.70
CA LYS A 85 5.78 -13.81 2.57
C LYS A 85 5.86 -12.88 1.36
N ASN A 86 4.74 -12.28 0.99
CA ASN A 86 4.65 -11.29 -0.09
C ASN A 86 3.40 -10.42 0.07
N VAL A 87 3.32 -9.34 -0.70
CA VAL A 87 2.22 -8.35 -0.62
C VAL A 87 0.88 -8.90 -1.08
N VAL A 88 0.87 -9.84 -2.04
CA VAL A 88 -0.36 -10.46 -2.55
C VAL A 88 -1.02 -11.32 -1.47
N GLU A 89 -0.22 -12.11 -0.77
CA GLU A 89 -0.69 -12.92 0.36
C GLU A 89 -1.17 -12.03 1.51
N THR A 90 -0.43 -10.97 1.82
CA THR A 90 -0.84 -9.99 2.85
C THR A 90 -2.19 -9.35 2.52
N GLU A 91 -2.41 -8.92 1.28
CA GLU A 91 -3.69 -8.37 0.86
C GLU A 91 -4.83 -9.37 1.03
N ARG A 92 -4.64 -10.59 0.57
CA ARG A 92 -5.61 -11.68 0.71
C ARG A 92 -5.96 -11.94 2.17
N ASP A 93 -4.95 -12.00 3.04
CA ASP A 93 -5.13 -12.34 4.45
C ASP A 93 -5.84 -11.20 5.20
N LEU A 94 -5.47 -9.95 4.97
CA LEU A 94 -6.14 -8.79 5.57
C LEU A 94 -7.59 -8.64 5.10
N LYS A 95 -7.87 -8.94 3.83
CA LYS A 95 -9.24 -8.95 3.30
C LYS A 95 -10.13 -10.03 3.95
N LYS A 96 -9.55 -11.11 4.46
CA LYS A 96 -10.27 -12.14 5.23
C LYS A 96 -10.52 -11.70 6.68
N VAL A 97 -9.56 -11.01 7.28
CA VAL A 97 -9.63 -10.58 8.69
C VAL A 97 -10.59 -9.41 8.87
N PHE A 98 -10.59 -8.45 7.96
CA PHE A 98 -11.39 -7.24 8.09
C PHE A 98 -12.64 -7.27 7.21
N PRO A 99 -13.82 -6.84 7.73
CA PRO A 99 -15.02 -6.66 6.94
C PRO A 99 -14.77 -5.69 5.76
N ARG A 100 -15.36 -5.98 4.61
CA ARG A 100 -15.11 -5.26 3.34
C ARG A 100 -15.40 -3.76 3.43
N ASP A 101 -16.43 -3.36 4.14
CA ASP A 101 -16.84 -1.97 4.35
C ASP A 101 -15.85 -1.17 5.21
N THR A 102 -14.94 -1.85 5.91
CA THR A 102 -13.91 -1.23 6.74
C THR A 102 -12.56 -1.06 6.05
N TRP A 103 -12.33 -1.67 4.88
CA TRP A 103 -11.00 -1.75 4.25
C TRP A 103 -10.35 -0.40 4.03
N ILE A 104 -11.07 0.59 3.48
CA ILE A 104 -10.54 1.93 3.22
C ILE A 104 -10.07 2.58 4.53
N ARG A 105 -10.86 2.51 5.57
CA ARG A 105 -10.53 3.08 6.88
C ARG A 105 -9.38 2.32 7.54
N ARG A 106 -9.40 0.99 7.54
CA ARG A 106 -8.35 0.17 8.17
C ARG A 106 -7.01 0.36 7.51
N HIS A 107 -6.98 0.41 6.19
CA HIS A 107 -5.79 0.73 5.42
C HIS A 107 -5.11 2.01 5.93
N LEU A 108 -5.83 3.11 6.05
CA LEU A 108 -5.30 4.38 6.54
C LEU A 108 -4.86 4.29 8.00
N GLN A 109 -5.65 3.68 8.88
CA GLN A 109 -5.32 3.52 10.30
C GLN A 109 -4.01 2.75 10.49
N ILE A 110 -3.80 1.67 9.75
CA ILE A 110 -2.57 0.87 9.84
C ILE A 110 -1.37 1.68 9.34
N ILE A 111 -1.50 2.45 8.26
CA ILE A 111 -0.41 3.30 7.77
C ILE A 111 0.00 4.34 8.82
N TYR A 112 -0.96 5.10 9.36
CA TYR A 112 -0.68 6.13 10.36
C TYR A 112 -0.08 5.52 11.62
N PHE A 113 -0.63 4.44 12.12
CA PHE A 113 -0.06 3.71 13.26
C PHE A 113 1.37 3.26 12.98
N GLY A 114 1.64 2.74 11.79
CA GLY A 114 2.96 2.29 11.38
C GLY A 114 4.01 3.39 11.32
N ARG A 115 3.58 4.59 10.96
CA ARG A 115 4.46 5.79 10.94
C ARG A 115 4.76 6.30 12.34
N GLU A 116 3.76 6.33 13.20
CA GLU A 116 3.85 6.97 14.52
C GLU A 116 4.40 6.03 15.59
N HIS A 117 3.93 4.79 15.67
CA HIS A 117 4.19 3.90 16.79
C HIS A 117 5.00 2.64 16.42
N CYS A 118 5.05 2.27 15.15
CA CYS A 118 5.65 1.00 14.75
C CYS A 118 6.60 1.15 13.54
N PRO A 119 7.69 1.92 13.69
CA PRO A 119 8.63 2.19 12.60
C PRO A 119 9.36 0.93 12.13
N ALA A 120 9.97 0.98 10.93
CA ALA A 120 10.74 -0.13 10.39
C ALA A 120 12.05 -0.35 11.15
N ARG A 121 12.70 0.74 11.59
CA ARG A 121 13.97 0.72 12.32
C ARG A 121 13.76 1.28 13.73
N GLY A 122 14.53 0.76 14.71
CA GLY A 122 14.45 1.23 16.09
C GLY A 122 13.12 0.91 16.80
N HIS A 123 12.33 -0.02 16.26
CA HIS A 123 11.11 -0.46 16.90
C HIS A 123 11.39 -1.34 18.12
N VAL A 124 10.74 -1.00 19.24
CA VAL A 124 10.79 -1.77 20.49
C VAL A 124 9.41 -2.38 20.71
N PRO A 125 9.21 -3.68 20.46
CA PRO A 125 7.89 -4.32 20.53
C PRO A 125 7.18 -4.13 21.87
N GLU A 126 7.91 -4.19 22.99
CA GLU A 126 7.39 -4.07 24.35
C GLU A 126 6.80 -2.68 24.64
N LYS A 127 7.28 -1.66 23.92
CA LYS A 127 6.80 -0.26 24.03
C LYS A 127 5.73 0.09 23.02
N CYS A 128 5.52 -0.77 22.03
CA CYS A 128 4.51 -0.53 20.99
C CYS A 128 3.11 -0.89 21.50
N PRO A 129 2.11 0.00 21.40
CA PRO A 129 0.75 -0.24 21.92
C PRO A 129 0.07 -1.51 21.39
N ILE A 130 0.45 -1.98 20.20
CA ILE A 130 -0.11 -3.20 19.60
C ILE A 130 0.89 -4.36 19.72
N CYS A 131 2.15 -4.18 19.31
CA CYS A 131 3.10 -5.28 19.29
C CYS A 131 3.38 -5.88 20.68
N SER A 132 3.20 -5.10 21.75
CA SER A 132 3.39 -5.56 23.13
C SER A 132 2.51 -6.76 23.50
N TRP A 133 1.36 -6.91 22.85
CA TRP A 133 0.42 -8.01 23.08
C TRP A 133 0.10 -8.84 21.83
N ALA A 134 0.12 -8.24 20.63
CA ALA A 134 -0.28 -8.89 19.38
C ALA A 134 0.87 -9.58 18.65
N ALA A 135 2.13 -9.12 18.85
CA ALA A 135 3.25 -9.73 18.15
C ALA A 135 3.37 -11.23 18.52
N PRO A 136 3.56 -12.12 17.53
CA PRO A 136 3.82 -13.52 17.80
C PRO A 136 5.02 -13.62 18.75
N LYS A 137 4.84 -14.28 19.90
CA LYS A 137 5.95 -14.54 20.83
C LYS A 137 6.97 -15.37 20.07
N ALA A 138 8.22 -14.90 20.02
CA ALA A 138 9.31 -15.71 19.48
C ALA A 138 9.27 -17.11 20.15
N PRO A 139 9.46 -18.21 19.40
CA PRO A 139 9.54 -19.51 20.01
C PRO A 139 10.62 -19.43 21.09
N ARG A 140 10.25 -19.77 22.35
CA ARG A 140 11.23 -19.86 23.42
C ARG A 140 12.32 -20.81 22.93
N ALA A 141 13.57 -20.33 22.86
CA ALA A 141 14.69 -21.19 22.61
C ALA A 141 14.55 -22.32 23.62
N LYS A 142 14.40 -23.56 23.15
CA LYS A 142 14.43 -24.73 24.00
C LYS A 142 15.82 -24.69 24.65
N GLY A 143 15.88 -24.36 25.94
CA GLY A 143 17.08 -24.44 26.72
C GLY A 143 17.62 -25.85 26.57
N GLY A 144 18.87 -25.93 26.10
CA GLY A 144 19.63 -27.14 26.13
C GLY A 144 20.03 -27.45 27.59
#